data_9e290d895249865a1962a3add2ec98c6
#
_entry.id   9e290d895249865a1962a3add2ec98c6
#
_cell.length_a   1.000
_cell.length_b   1.000
_cell.length_c   1.000
_cell.angle_alpha   90.00
_cell.angle_beta   90.00
_cell.angle_gamma   90.00
#
_symmetry.space_group_name_H-M   'P 1'
#
loop_
_entity.id
_entity.type
_entity.pdbx_description
1 polymer ?
#
loop_
_entity_poly.entity_id
_entity_poly.type
_entity_poly.pdbx_seq_one_letter_code
_entity_poly.pdbx_strand_id
1 'polypeptide(L)'
;VLALIVWQRPNLLLLDEPINGLDPQGIAEIRDMIFKLRDEQNMTIIISSHILEELSKIATHYGIIHNGTLVQEITKEELMQRCGERMEIFLDDPKQALPVLDQMGFKNYQVTDKNTIHIYERLDESAAVNMELAKAGVSVRGIGITSEELENYFLNLTGGACNA
;
A
#
# COMPACT_ATOMS: atom_id res chain seq x y z
N VAL A 1 -15.66 -28.41 0.38
CA VAL A 1 -14.38 -28.76 1.04
C VAL A 1 -14.07 -27.75 2.15
N LEU A 2 -14.10 -26.44 1.90
CA LEU A 2 -13.82 -25.41 2.90
C LEU A 2 -14.74 -25.51 4.14
N ALA A 3 -16.03 -25.77 3.93
CA ALA A 3 -17.01 -25.94 5.00
C ALA A 3 -16.67 -27.09 5.95
N LEU A 4 -16.11 -28.20 5.45
CA LEU A 4 -15.69 -29.35 6.23
C LEU A 4 -14.46 -29.06 7.10
N ILE A 5 -13.52 -28.26 6.59
CA ILE A 5 -12.32 -27.84 7.34
C ILE A 5 -12.73 -26.90 8.47
N VAL A 6 -13.61 -25.95 8.21
CA VAL A 6 -14.10 -24.99 9.22
C VAL A 6 -14.92 -25.66 10.31
N TRP A 7 -15.64 -26.76 10.02
CA TRP A 7 -16.37 -27.54 11.01
C TRP A 7 -15.50 -28.02 12.16
N GLN A 8 -14.22 -28.31 11.92
CA GLN A 8 -13.27 -28.76 12.95
C GLN A 8 -12.76 -27.63 13.85
N ARG A 9 -13.15 -26.36 13.61
CA ARG A 9 -12.73 -25.16 14.34
C ARG A 9 -11.21 -25.05 14.52
N PRO A 10 -10.41 -25.07 13.44
CA PRO A 10 -8.98 -24.89 13.53
C PRO A 10 -8.65 -23.46 14.00
N ASN A 11 -7.51 -23.30 14.70
CA ASN A 11 -7.00 -21.98 15.05
C ASN A 11 -6.25 -21.30 13.89
N LEU A 12 -5.80 -22.11 12.93
CA LEU A 12 -5.06 -21.67 11.74
C LEU A 12 -5.68 -22.32 10.50
N LEU A 13 -5.96 -21.49 9.51
CA LEU A 13 -6.44 -21.90 8.19
C LEU A 13 -5.44 -21.47 7.12
N LEU A 14 -5.04 -22.41 6.26
CA LEU A 14 -4.19 -22.17 5.11
C LEU A 14 -5.03 -22.28 3.84
N LEU A 15 -5.07 -21.24 3.03
CA LEU A 15 -5.80 -21.17 1.78
C LEU A 15 -4.81 -20.88 0.63
N ASP A 16 -4.73 -21.80 -0.31
CA ASP A 16 -3.91 -21.65 -1.51
C ASP A 16 -4.81 -21.24 -2.67
N GLU A 17 -4.56 -20.06 -3.23
CA GLU A 17 -5.29 -19.46 -4.35
C GLU A 17 -6.83 -19.54 -4.22
N PRO A 18 -7.44 -19.17 -3.06
CA PRO A 18 -8.84 -19.45 -2.79
C PRO A 18 -9.84 -18.72 -3.69
N ILE A 19 -9.40 -17.64 -4.35
CA ILE A 19 -10.22 -16.80 -5.23
C ILE A 19 -9.95 -17.05 -6.71
N ASN A 20 -8.98 -17.91 -7.03
CA ASN A 20 -8.58 -18.16 -8.40
C ASN A 20 -9.72 -18.84 -9.20
N GLY A 21 -10.02 -18.29 -10.39
CA GLY A 21 -11.05 -18.83 -11.28
C GLY A 21 -12.49 -18.60 -10.83
N LEU A 22 -12.72 -17.78 -9.80
CA LEU A 22 -14.07 -17.38 -9.40
C LEU A 22 -14.53 -16.13 -10.16
N ASP A 23 -15.84 -16.03 -10.33
CA ASP A 23 -16.48 -14.81 -10.79
C ASP A 23 -16.50 -13.73 -9.67
N PRO A 24 -16.80 -12.46 -9.97
CA PRO A 24 -16.80 -11.39 -8.98
C PRO A 24 -17.72 -11.65 -7.78
N GLN A 25 -18.84 -12.36 -7.99
CA GLN A 25 -19.73 -12.72 -6.90
C GLN A 25 -19.09 -13.78 -5.98
N GLY A 26 -18.49 -14.81 -6.55
CA GLY A 26 -17.79 -15.85 -5.79
C GLY A 26 -16.60 -15.30 -4.98
N ILE A 27 -15.87 -14.33 -5.54
CA ILE A 27 -14.80 -13.62 -4.84
C ILE A 27 -15.36 -12.87 -3.61
N ALA A 28 -16.50 -12.18 -3.78
CA ALA A 28 -17.14 -11.46 -2.68
C ALA A 28 -17.59 -12.43 -1.56
N GLU A 29 -18.19 -13.57 -1.93
CA GLU A 29 -18.65 -14.58 -0.97
C GLU A 29 -17.49 -15.19 -0.17
N ILE A 30 -16.36 -15.50 -0.83
CA ILE A 30 -15.15 -16.00 -0.16
C ILE A 30 -14.57 -14.94 0.77
N ARG A 31 -14.51 -13.69 0.36
CA ARG A 31 -14.04 -12.59 1.19
C ARG A 31 -14.88 -12.41 2.45
N ASP A 32 -16.19 -12.40 2.32
CA ASP A 32 -17.12 -12.29 3.45
C ASP A 32 -16.98 -13.47 4.41
N MET A 33 -16.75 -14.68 3.89
CA MET A 33 -16.48 -15.86 4.70
C MET A 33 -15.15 -15.72 5.47
N ILE A 34 -14.10 -15.24 4.83
CA ILE A 34 -12.80 -15.00 5.47
C ILE A 34 -12.95 -13.99 6.62
N PHE A 35 -13.68 -12.90 6.42
CA PHE A 35 -13.94 -11.92 7.48
C PHE A 35 -14.70 -12.54 8.65
N LYS A 36 -15.75 -13.32 8.40
CA LYS A 36 -16.48 -14.03 9.46
C LYS A 36 -15.60 -14.98 10.25
N LEU A 37 -14.75 -15.75 9.59
CA LEU A 37 -13.83 -16.67 10.26
C LEU A 37 -12.80 -15.94 11.13
N ARG A 38 -12.27 -14.82 10.63
CA ARG A 38 -11.34 -13.98 11.37
C ARG A 38 -12.01 -13.31 12.58
N ASP A 39 -13.15 -12.66 12.36
CA ASP A 39 -13.76 -11.74 13.34
C ASP A 39 -14.64 -12.46 14.36
N GLU A 40 -15.40 -13.48 13.92
CA GLU A 40 -16.33 -14.22 14.81
C GLU A 40 -15.68 -15.44 15.46
N GLN A 41 -14.73 -16.08 14.76
CA GLN A 41 -14.08 -17.30 15.27
C GLN A 41 -12.64 -17.08 15.73
N ASN A 42 -12.14 -15.86 15.60
CA ASN A 42 -10.78 -15.47 15.98
C ASN A 42 -9.70 -16.38 15.35
N MET A 43 -9.90 -16.74 14.09
CA MET A 43 -8.99 -17.61 13.35
C MET A 43 -7.83 -16.82 12.74
N THR A 44 -6.65 -17.41 12.79
CA THR A 44 -5.53 -16.95 11.96
C THR A 44 -5.66 -17.56 10.58
N ILE A 45 -5.59 -16.74 9.53
CA ILE A 45 -5.76 -17.19 8.15
C ILE A 45 -4.54 -16.77 7.34
N ILE A 46 -3.89 -17.73 6.69
CA ILE A 46 -2.83 -17.48 5.71
C ILE A 46 -3.39 -17.78 4.32
N ILE A 47 -3.22 -16.83 3.41
CA ILE A 47 -3.74 -16.91 2.06
C ILE A 47 -2.60 -16.69 1.09
N SER A 48 -2.43 -17.59 0.12
CA SER A 48 -1.63 -17.31 -1.07
C SER A 48 -2.53 -16.78 -2.18
N SER A 49 -2.03 -15.81 -2.92
CA SER A 49 -2.66 -15.34 -4.18
C SER A 49 -1.68 -14.55 -5.01
N HIS A 50 -1.90 -14.55 -6.31
CA HIS A 50 -1.22 -13.66 -7.26
C HIS A 50 -2.09 -12.45 -7.64
N ILE A 51 -3.33 -12.37 -7.13
CA ILE A 51 -4.26 -11.25 -7.36
C ILE A 51 -4.11 -10.25 -6.21
N LEU A 52 -3.17 -9.32 -6.37
CA LEU A 52 -2.75 -8.39 -5.31
C LEU A 52 -3.88 -7.45 -4.89
N GLU A 53 -4.69 -6.99 -5.84
CA GLU A 53 -5.83 -6.11 -5.56
C GLU A 53 -6.83 -6.76 -4.59
N GLU A 54 -7.15 -8.05 -4.77
CA GLU A 54 -8.07 -8.75 -3.87
C GLU A 54 -7.43 -9.03 -2.51
N LEU A 55 -6.13 -9.38 -2.46
CA LEU A 55 -5.40 -9.51 -1.20
C LEU A 55 -5.41 -8.22 -0.39
N SER A 56 -5.29 -7.06 -1.05
CA SER A 56 -5.27 -5.76 -0.37
C SER A 56 -6.55 -5.44 0.39
N LYS A 57 -7.66 -6.05 0.01
CA LYS A 57 -8.96 -5.90 0.68
C LYS A 57 -9.08 -6.77 1.94
N ILE A 58 -8.33 -7.89 2.00
CA ILE A 58 -8.50 -8.93 3.02
C ILE A 58 -7.34 -8.95 4.04
N ALA A 59 -6.11 -8.89 3.54
CA ALA A 59 -4.91 -9.10 4.34
C ALA A 59 -4.59 -7.93 5.27
N THR A 60 -4.02 -8.25 6.44
CA THR A 60 -3.48 -7.29 7.41
C THR A 60 -1.96 -7.27 7.39
N HIS A 61 -1.34 -8.38 6.97
CA HIS A 61 0.10 -8.55 6.86
C HIS A 61 0.42 -9.26 5.54
N TYR A 62 1.55 -8.94 4.95
CA TYR A 62 2.00 -9.52 3.68
C TYR A 62 3.39 -10.13 3.85
N GLY A 63 3.54 -11.35 3.37
CA GLY A 63 4.83 -11.98 3.16
C GLY A 63 5.11 -12.12 1.67
N ILE A 64 6.16 -11.47 1.17
CA ILE A 64 6.54 -11.52 -0.22
C ILE A 64 7.58 -12.63 -0.40
N ILE A 65 7.21 -13.65 -1.18
CA ILE A 65 8.05 -14.82 -1.43
C ILE A 65 8.53 -14.78 -2.88
N HIS A 66 9.83 -14.90 -3.08
CA HIS A 66 10.46 -15.03 -4.38
C HIS A 66 11.52 -16.13 -4.37
N ASN A 67 11.49 -17.03 -5.36
CA ASN A 67 12.40 -18.17 -5.46
C ASN A 67 12.51 -18.99 -4.15
N GLY A 68 11.39 -19.24 -3.48
CA GLY A 68 11.33 -20.02 -2.24
C GLY A 68 11.86 -19.30 -0.99
N THR A 69 12.18 -18.02 -1.09
CA THR A 69 12.69 -17.21 0.02
C THR A 69 11.71 -16.08 0.35
N LEU A 70 11.45 -15.86 1.65
CA LEU A 70 10.71 -14.69 2.12
C LEU A 70 11.60 -13.45 1.93
N VAL A 71 11.25 -12.61 0.95
CA VAL A 71 12.02 -11.41 0.58
C VAL A 71 11.68 -10.27 1.53
N GLN A 72 10.40 -10.15 1.90
CA GLN A 72 9.92 -9.08 2.77
C GLN A 72 8.68 -9.51 3.53
N GLU A 73 8.57 -9.02 4.76
CA GLU A 73 7.34 -9.01 5.55
C GLU A 73 6.96 -7.55 5.82
N ILE A 74 5.68 -7.21 5.65
CA ILE A 74 5.19 -5.83 5.74
C ILE A 74 3.73 -5.82 6.19
N THR A 75 3.34 -4.85 7.02
CA THR A 75 1.95 -4.64 7.39
C THR A 75 1.17 -3.96 6.26
N LYS A 76 -0.17 -4.04 6.33
CA LYS A 76 -1.04 -3.33 5.40
C LYS A 76 -0.80 -1.81 5.43
N GLU A 77 -0.66 -1.26 6.62
CA GLU A 77 -0.44 0.17 6.84
C GLU A 77 0.86 0.64 6.18
N GLU A 78 1.96 -0.10 6.39
CA GLU A 78 3.25 0.21 5.77
C GLU A 78 3.21 0.04 4.25
N LEU A 79 2.52 -0.99 3.75
CA LEU A 79 2.34 -1.22 2.32
C LEU A 79 1.55 -0.07 1.69
N MET A 80 0.44 0.36 2.31
CA MET A 80 -0.36 1.49 1.83
C MET A 80 0.40 2.82 1.85
N GLN A 81 1.30 3.02 2.83
CA GLN A 81 2.19 4.19 2.83
C GLN A 81 3.17 4.18 1.66
N ARG A 82 3.64 3.00 1.24
CA ARG A 82 4.58 2.87 0.12
C ARG A 82 3.90 2.92 -1.25
N CYS A 83 2.73 2.29 -1.38
CA CYS A 83 1.98 2.15 -2.64
C CYS A 83 0.77 3.09 -2.72
N GLY A 84 0.41 3.81 -1.64
CA GLY A 84 -0.71 4.73 -1.61
C GLY A 84 -0.49 5.97 -2.48
N GLU A 85 -1.59 6.66 -2.75
CA GLU A 85 -1.50 7.99 -3.37
C GLU A 85 -0.68 8.93 -2.48
N ARG A 86 0.21 9.66 -3.11
CA ARG A 86 1.03 10.68 -2.48
C ARG A 86 1.19 11.89 -3.37
N MET A 87 1.35 13.04 -2.76
CA MET A 87 1.79 14.23 -3.46
C MET A 87 3.31 14.22 -3.51
N GLU A 88 3.88 14.20 -4.70
CA GLU A 88 5.32 14.35 -4.93
C GLU A 88 5.65 15.80 -5.27
N ILE A 89 6.62 16.36 -4.56
CA ILE A 89 7.10 17.72 -4.79
C ILE A 89 8.60 17.64 -5.12
N PHE A 90 8.95 18.07 -6.31
CA PHE A 90 10.34 18.18 -6.76
C PHE A 90 10.85 19.58 -6.51
N LEU A 91 11.95 19.70 -5.77
CA LEU A 91 12.50 20.97 -5.25
C LEU A 91 14.01 21.02 -5.49
N ASP A 92 14.57 22.23 -5.48
CA ASP A 92 16.03 22.40 -5.50
C ASP A 92 16.63 22.04 -4.14
N ASP A 93 15.98 22.43 -3.05
CA ASP A 93 16.38 22.12 -1.69
C ASP A 93 15.14 21.82 -0.82
N PRO A 94 14.87 20.55 -0.52
CA PRO A 94 13.72 20.14 0.30
C PRO A 94 13.70 20.77 1.70
N LYS A 95 14.85 21.07 2.28
CA LYS A 95 14.93 21.64 3.64
C LYS A 95 14.26 23.00 3.78
N GLN A 96 14.20 23.76 2.70
CA GLN A 96 13.53 25.06 2.68
C GLN A 96 11.99 24.93 2.69
N ALA A 97 11.47 23.81 2.23
CA ALA A 97 10.04 23.55 2.20
C ALA A 97 9.48 23.08 3.56
N LEU A 98 10.30 22.42 4.40
CA LEU A 98 9.81 21.82 5.65
C LEU A 98 9.14 22.83 6.58
N PRO A 99 9.72 24.04 6.86
CA PRO A 99 9.07 25.03 7.71
C PRO A 99 7.71 25.50 7.15
N VAL A 100 7.57 25.53 5.82
CA VAL A 100 6.32 25.95 5.16
C VAL A 100 5.27 24.88 5.36
N LEU A 101 5.61 23.61 5.14
CA LEU A 101 4.70 22.48 5.35
C LEU A 101 4.25 22.39 6.82
N ASP A 102 5.18 22.59 7.78
CA ASP A 102 4.87 22.65 9.21
C ASP A 102 3.89 23.78 9.54
N GLN A 103 4.08 24.99 8.99
CA GLN A 103 3.17 26.12 9.16
C GLN A 103 1.78 25.87 8.57
N MET A 104 1.71 25.13 7.46
CA MET A 104 0.45 24.69 6.86
C MET A 104 -0.22 23.55 7.65
N GLY A 105 0.47 23.00 8.66
CA GLY A 105 -0.03 21.94 9.52
C GLY A 105 0.07 20.53 8.95
N PHE A 106 0.88 20.31 7.92
CA PHE A 106 1.22 18.98 7.44
C PHE A 106 2.09 18.25 8.46
N LYS A 107 1.77 16.96 8.69
CA LYS A 107 2.48 16.10 9.66
C LYS A 107 2.98 14.80 9.04
N ASN A 108 2.30 14.34 7.99
CA ASN A 108 2.62 13.07 7.33
C ASN A 108 3.31 13.32 5.99
N TYR A 109 4.59 13.68 6.06
CA TYR A 109 5.44 13.86 4.89
C TYR A 109 6.86 13.31 5.13
N GLN A 110 7.56 13.00 4.06
CA GLN A 110 8.91 12.44 4.10
C GLN A 110 9.78 13.04 3.00
N VAL A 111 11.02 13.38 3.33
CA VAL A 111 12.06 13.67 2.35
C VAL A 111 12.64 12.33 1.89
N THR A 112 12.41 11.97 0.63
CA THR A 112 12.79 10.66 0.09
C THR A 112 14.16 10.66 -0.55
N ASP A 113 14.52 11.77 -1.17
CA ASP A 113 15.85 11.95 -1.73
C ASP A 113 16.27 13.44 -1.71
N LYS A 114 17.38 13.77 -2.41
CA LYS A 114 17.98 15.11 -2.34
C LYS A 114 17.06 16.23 -2.83
N ASN A 115 16.06 15.89 -3.63
CA ASN A 115 15.24 16.85 -4.35
C ASN A 115 13.74 16.60 -4.24
N THR A 116 13.30 15.59 -3.48
CA THR A 116 11.91 15.13 -3.48
C THR A 116 11.33 15.06 -2.07
N ILE A 117 10.12 15.58 -1.91
CA ILE A 117 9.28 15.38 -0.73
C ILE A 117 8.03 14.63 -1.16
N HIS A 118 7.68 13.59 -0.41
CA HIS A 118 6.40 12.90 -0.50
C HIS A 118 5.50 13.34 0.65
N ILE A 119 4.25 13.69 0.35
CA ILE A 119 3.21 14.02 1.32
C ILE A 119 2.08 13.02 1.17
N TYR A 120 1.63 12.42 2.27
CA TYR A 120 0.66 11.32 2.33
C TYR A 120 -0.70 11.73 2.90
N GLU A 121 -0.98 13.01 2.97
CA GLU A 121 -2.21 13.58 3.50
C GLU A 121 -2.63 14.81 2.71
N ARG A 122 -3.93 15.15 2.74
CA ARG A 122 -4.47 16.40 2.13
C ARG A 122 -4.04 16.57 0.67
N LEU A 123 -4.14 15.50 -0.12
CA LEU A 123 -3.61 15.46 -1.49
C LEU A 123 -4.32 16.43 -2.45
N ASP A 124 -5.53 16.79 -2.14
CA ASP A 124 -6.35 17.78 -2.85
C ASP A 124 -5.82 19.22 -2.71
N GLU A 125 -4.92 19.47 -1.77
CA GLU A 125 -4.36 20.80 -1.50
C GLU A 125 -3.06 21.10 -2.28
N SER A 126 -2.72 20.36 -3.30
CA SER A 126 -1.49 20.53 -4.07
C SER A 126 -1.27 21.95 -4.60
N ALA A 127 -2.35 22.60 -5.03
CA ALA A 127 -2.32 23.98 -5.49
C ALA A 127 -2.00 24.98 -4.37
N ALA A 128 -2.55 24.77 -3.17
CA ALA A 128 -2.29 25.59 -1.99
C ALA A 128 -0.84 25.42 -1.53
N VAL A 129 -0.36 24.20 -1.49
CA VAL A 129 1.05 23.87 -1.16
C VAL A 129 2.00 24.57 -2.10
N ASN A 130 1.77 24.48 -3.42
CA ASN A 130 2.61 25.14 -4.42
C ASN A 130 2.64 26.67 -4.22
N MET A 131 1.48 27.26 -3.92
CA MET A 131 1.37 28.71 -3.69
C MET A 131 2.15 29.18 -2.46
N GLU A 132 2.03 28.45 -1.35
CA GLU A 132 2.73 28.81 -0.10
C GLU A 132 4.25 28.60 -0.22
N LEU A 133 4.69 27.55 -0.90
CA LEU A 133 6.10 27.34 -1.20
C LEU A 133 6.66 28.47 -2.08
N ALA A 134 5.92 28.89 -3.12
CA ALA A 134 6.33 30.00 -3.97
C ALA A 134 6.39 31.34 -3.22
N LYS A 135 5.45 31.63 -2.32
CA LYS A 135 5.46 32.83 -1.45
C LYS A 135 6.67 32.83 -0.52
N ALA A 136 7.09 31.68 -0.04
CA ALA A 136 8.28 31.53 0.78
C ALA A 136 9.60 31.57 0.01
N GLY A 137 9.53 31.73 -1.32
CA GLY A 137 10.72 31.77 -2.20
C GLY A 137 11.33 30.39 -2.47
N VAL A 138 10.61 29.31 -2.18
CA VAL A 138 11.08 27.95 -2.46
C VAL A 138 10.85 27.62 -3.92
N SER A 139 11.91 27.21 -4.62
CA SER A 139 11.85 26.83 -6.02
C SER A 139 11.25 25.43 -6.19
N VAL A 140 10.01 25.36 -6.67
CA VAL A 140 9.32 24.12 -7.01
C VAL A 140 9.53 23.82 -8.48
N ARG A 141 10.13 22.66 -8.80
CA ARG A 141 10.34 22.17 -10.17
C ARG A 141 9.11 21.44 -10.70
N GLY A 142 8.37 20.80 -9.81
CA GLY A 142 7.18 20.06 -10.15
C GLY A 142 6.42 19.63 -8.90
N ILE A 143 5.11 19.51 -9.04
CA ILE A 143 4.21 18.97 -8.02
C ILE A 143 3.14 18.14 -8.72
N GLY A 144 2.85 16.96 -8.19
CA GLY A 144 1.85 16.06 -8.74
C GLY A 144 1.36 15.04 -7.73
N ILE A 145 0.22 14.45 -8.03
CA ILE A 145 -0.28 13.29 -7.30
C ILE A 145 0.19 12.05 -8.06
N THR A 146 0.81 11.14 -7.36
CA THR A 146 1.26 9.86 -7.90
C THR A 146 0.89 8.74 -6.94
N SER A 147 0.76 7.55 -7.47
CA SER A 147 0.62 6.31 -6.70
C SER A 147 1.55 5.26 -7.30
N GLU A 148 2.16 4.47 -6.46
CA GLU A 148 2.83 3.26 -6.92
C GLU A 148 1.81 2.13 -6.92
N GLU A 149 1.61 1.49 -8.06
CA GLU A 149 0.76 0.31 -8.13
C GLU A 149 1.39 -0.84 -7.33
N LEU A 150 0.55 -1.59 -6.61
CA LEU A 150 1.00 -2.74 -5.82
C LEU A 150 1.85 -3.72 -6.66
N GLU A 151 1.42 -3.97 -7.88
CA GLU A 151 2.11 -4.82 -8.84
C GLU A 151 3.54 -4.34 -9.11
N ASN A 152 3.74 -3.04 -9.33
CA ASN A 152 5.05 -2.45 -9.57
C ASN A 152 5.95 -2.55 -8.33
N TYR A 153 5.40 -2.31 -7.15
CA TYR A 153 6.13 -2.50 -5.89
C TYR A 153 6.64 -3.93 -5.74
N PHE A 154 5.79 -4.94 -6.01
CA PHE A 154 6.19 -6.34 -5.96
C PHE A 154 7.22 -6.71 -7.04
N LEU A 155 7.06 -6.21 -8.26
CA LEU A 155 8.02 -6.43 -9.35
C LEU A 155 9.40 -5.87 -8.99
N ASN A 156 9.47 -4.69 -8.40
CA ASN A 156 10.71 -4.06 -7.96
C ASN A 156 11.43 -4.91 -6.89
N LEU A 157 10.68 -5.49 -5.95
CA LEU A 157 11.23 -6.36 -4.91
C LEU A 157 11.72 -7.73 -5.43
N THR A 158 11.09 -8.25 -6.47
CA THR A 158 11.41 -9.57 -7.03
C THR A 158 12.40 -9.52 -8.20
N GLY A 159 12.97 -8.34 -8.48
CA GLY A 159 13.97 -8.17 -9.54
C GLY A 159 13.40 -8.16 -10.94
N GLY A 160 12.09 -7.94 -11.09
CA GLY A 160 11.45 -7.61 -12.35
C GLY A 160 11.85 -6.19 -12.75
N ALA A 161 12.97 -6.04 -13.45
CA ALA A 161 13.35 -4.76 -14.03
C ALA A 161 12.23 -4.32 -14.99
N CYS A 162 11.63 -3.19 -14.72
CA CYS A 162 10.90 -2.45 -15.74
C CYS A 162 11.91 -2.08 -16.83
N ASN A 163 12.02 -2.91 -17.87
CA ASN A 163 12.56 -2.47 -19.14
C ASN A 163 11.46 -1.61 -19.80
N ALA A 164 11.55 -0.30 -19.60
CA ALA A 164 10.87 0.68 -20.44
C ALA A 164 11.66 0.89 -21.72
#